data_7af2102e13b5211acd6b849c2d9f99c1
#
_entry.id   7af2102e13b5211acd6b849c2d9f99c1
#
_cell.length_a   1.000
_cell.length_b   1.000
_cell.length_c   1.000
_cell.angle_alpha   90.00
_cell.angle_beta   90.00
_cell.angle_gamma   90.00
#
_symmetry.space_group_name_H-M   'P 1'
#
loop_
_entity.id
_entity.type
_entity.pdbx_description
1 polymer ?
#
loop_
_entity_poly.entity_id
_entity_poly.type
_entity_poly.pdbx_seq_one_letter_code
_entity_poly.pdbx_strand_id
1 'polypeptide(L)' 'MAFPLGTSSPLLEALRDVFRDVFEHQYDDVVVYADRESEVVLHEGSVRMRGDGWLELPTGRLISPDAVHHIDIRSA' A
#
# COMPACT_ATOMS: atom_id res chain seq x y z
N MET A 1 -2.79 -38.50 11.35
CA MET A 1 -2.80 -38.14 9.95
C MET A 1 -1.91 -36.94 9.71
N ALA A 2 -1.07 -37.06 8.78
CA ALA A 2 -0.20 -35.95 8.47
C ALA A 2 -0.86 -35.06 7.44
N PHE A 3 -0.75 -33.81 7.64
CA PHE A 3 -1.06 -32.88 6.58
C PHE A 3 -0.02 -33.04 5.49
N PRO A 4 -0.42 -33.20 4.28
CA PRO A 4 0.55 -33.13 3.20
C PRO A 4 1.02 -31.68 3.12
N LEU A 5 2.19 -31.47 3.64
CA LEU A 5 2.72 -30.12 3.73
C LEU A 5 2.84 -29.44 2.39
N GLY A 6 3.05 -30.24 1.35
CA GLY A 6 3.11 -29.70 0.01
C GLY A 6 1.78 -29.17 -0.50
N THR A 7 0.69 -29.54 0.16
CA THR A 7 -0.64 -29.08 -0.23
C THR A 7 -1.24 -28.15 0.80
N SER A 8 -0.41 -27.57 1.63
CA SER A 8 -0.86 -26.58 2.58
C SER A 8 -1.32 -25.29 1.91
N SER A 9 -1.39 -25.30 0.62
CA SER A 9 -1.72 -24.13 -0.17
C SER A 9 -2.96 -23.37 0.28
N PRO A 10 -4.08 -24.03 0.61
CA PRO A 10 -5.24 -23.26 1.04
C PRO A 10 -4.97 -22.42 2.29
N LEU A 11 -4.24 -22.98 3.24
CA LEU A 11 -3.89 -22.24 4.45
C LEU A 11 -2.88 -21.15 4.14
N LEU A 12 -1.86 -21.47 3.36
CA LEU A 12 -0.86 -20.48 2.98
C LEU A 12 -1.47 -19.35 2.16
N GLU A 13 -2.38 -19.69 1.27
CA GLU A 13 -3.07 -18.67 0.48
C GLU A 13 -3.94 -17.78 1.36
N ALA A 14 -4.63 -18.36 2.32
CA ALA A 14 -5.44 -17.60 3.25
C ALA A 14 -4.56 -16.66 4.08
N LEU A 15 -3.42 -17.14 4.54
CA LEU A 15 -2.48 -16.32 5.28
C LEU A 15 -1.90 -15.21 4.40
N ARG A 16 -1.59 -15.53 3.16
CA ARG A 16 -1.07 -14.55 2.22
C ARG A 16 -2.09 -13.45 1.96
N ASP A 17 -3.36 -13.82 1.85
CA ASP A 17 -4.43 -12.85 1.65
C ASP A 17 -4.61 -11.97 2.89
N VAL A 18 -4.48 -12.54 4.08
CA VAL A 18 -4.54 -11.76 5.32
C VAL A 18 -3.39 -10.77 5.37
N PHE A 19 -2.18 -11.21 5.04
CA PHE A 19 -1.03 -10.32 5.01
C PHE A 19 -1.18 -9.23 3.96
N ARG A 20 -1.76 -9.57 2.82
CA ARG A 20 -2.01 -8.57 1.80
C ARG A 20 -2.98 -7.51 2.30
N ASP A 21 -4.05 -7.92 2.98
CA ASP A 21 -5.00 -6.99 3.56
C ASP A 21 -4.36 -6.10 4.64
N VAL A 22 -3.39 -6.65 5.37
CA VAL A 22 -2.70 -5.89 6.41
C VAL A 22 -1.71 -4.90 5.81
N PHE A 23 -1.01 -5.28 4.74
CA PHE A 23 0.09 -4.48 4.20
C PHE A 23 -0.27 -3.68 2.95
N GLU A 24 -1.43 -3.94 2.36
CA GLU A 24 -1.91 -3.15 1.24
C GLU A 24 -3.13 -2.37 1.68
N HIS A 25 -3.04 -1.06 1.59
CA HIS A 25 -4.13 -0.17 1.96
C HIS A 25 -4.47 0.73 0.78
N GLN A 26 -5.76 0.97 0.63
CA GLN A 26 -6.24 1.91 -0.36
C GLN A 26 -6.90 3.08 0.35
N TYR A 27 -6.51 4.27 -0.06
CA TYR A 27 -7.08 5.52 0.44
C TYR A 27 -7.69 6.28 -0.72
N ASP A 28 -8.88 6.83 -0.50
CA ASP A 28 -9.61 7.47 -1.58
C ASP A 28 -9.20 8.91 -1.80
N ASP A 29 -8.75 9.60 -0.76
CA ASP A 29 -8.42 11.00 -0.86
C ASP A 29 -7.27 11.33 0.09
N VAL A 30 -6.09 11.44 -0.49
CA VAL A 30 -4.88 11.77 0.25
C VAL A 30 -4.09 12.82 -0.50
N VAL A 31 -3.18 13.47 0.20
CA VAL A 31 -2.16 14.32 -0.38
C VAL A 31 -0.82 13.75 -0.01
N VAL A 32 0.00 13.47 -1.01
CA VAL A 32 1.33 12.89 -0.83
C VAL A 32 2.36 13.99 -1.00
N TYR A 33 3.17 14.19 0.01
CA TYR A 33 4.16 15.26 0.03
C TYR A 33 5.58 14.70 -0.03
N ALA A 34 6.43 15.42 -0.74
CA ALA A 34 7.84 15.06 -0.84
C ALA A 34 8.69 15.77 0.22
N ASP A 35 8.17 16.80 0.85
CA ASP A 35 8.94 17.64 1.75
C ASP A 35 8.26 17.80 3.10
N ARG A 36 9.05 18.18 4.08
CA ARG A 36 8.58 18.34 5.44
C ARG A 36 7.57 19.49 5.59
N GLU A 37 7.73 20.52 4.78
CA GLU A 37 6.93 21.73 4.85
C GLU A 37 5.62 21.62 4.10
N SER A 38 5.36 20.48 3.47
CA SER A 38 4.14 20.25 2.69
C SER A 38 4.00 21.20 1.51
N GLU A 39 5.10 21.57 0.90
CA GLU A 39 5.09 22.48 -0.24
C GLU A 39 5.17 21.73 -1.57
N VAL A 40 5.76 20.54 -1.58
CA VAL A 40 5.92 19.77 -2.81
C VAL A 40 4.94 18.60 -2.77
N VAL A 41 3.90 18.73 -3.57
CA VAL A 41 2.85 17.70 -3.67
C VAL A 41 3.21 16.77 -4.81
N LEU A 42 3.35 15.48 -4.49
CA LEU A 42 3.60 14.45 -5.49
C LEU A 42 2.31 13.92 -6.10
N HIS A 43 1.24 13.88 -5.30
CA HIS A 43 -0.03 13.33 -5.76
C HIS A 43 -1.15 13.77 -4.84
N GLU A 44 -2.32 14.00 -5.41
CA GLU A 44 -3.56 14.21 -4.67
C GLU A 44 -4.62 13.27 -5.24
N GLY A 45 -5.40 12.67 -4.36
CA GLY A 45 -6.47 11.78 -4.74
C GLY A 45 -6.28 10.39 -4.20
N SER A 46 -6.78 9.39 -4.90
CA SER A 46 -6.69 8.03 -4.44
C SER A 46 -5.29 7.47 -4.61
N VAL A 47 -4.92 6.59 -3.70
CA VAL A 47 -3.63 5.92 -3.73
C VAL A 47 -3.77 4.56 -3.08
N ARG A 48 -3.00 3.60 -3.59
CA ARG A 48 -2.93 2.26 -3.03
C ARG A 48 -1.52 2.06 -2.48
N MET A 49 -1.44 1.84 -1.19
CA MET A 49 -0.17 1.55 -0.55
C MET A 49 0.10 0.06 -0.62
N ARG A 50 1.21 -0.30 -1.22
CA ARG A 50 1.61 -1.70 -1.36
C ARG A 50 2.33 -2.17 -0.11
N GLY A 51 2.41 -3.49 0.05
CA GLY A 51 3.10 -4.07 1.19
C GLY A 51 4.58 -3.72 1.25
N ASP A 52 5.19 -3.36 0.12
CA ASP A 52 6.59 -2.95 0.06
C ASP A 52 6.79 -1.46 0.32
N GLY A 53 5.71 -0.72 0.58
CA GLY A 53 5.78 0.70 0.86
C GLY A 53 5.64 1.59 -0.36
N TRP A 54 5.68 1.03 -1.55
CA TRP A 54 5.45 1.82 -2.76
C TRP A 54 4.00 2.23 -2.87
N LEU A 55 3.79 3.41 -3.41
CA LEU A 55 2.45 3.94 -3.66
C LEU A 55 2.10 3.76 -5.12
N GLU A 56 0.95 3.15 -5.35
CA GLU A 56 0.43 2.95 -6.70
C GLU A 56 -0.67 3.96 -6.97
N LEU A 57 -0.51 4.75 -8.01
CA LEU A 57 -1.46 5.77 -8.39
C LEU A 57 -2.45 5.23 -9.41
N PRO A 58 -3.65 5.83 -9.50
CA PRO A 58 -4.63 5.39 -10.49
C PRO A 58 -4.15 5.48 -11.92
N THR A 59 -3.16 6.33 -12.18
CA THR A 59 -2.57 6.49 -13.50
C THR A 59 -1.62 5.36 -13.87
N GLY A 60 -1.35 4.45 -12.94
CA GLY A 60 -0.38 3.38 -13.14
C GLY A 60 1.03 3.73 -12.73
N ARG A 61 1.25 4.94 -12.23
CA ARG A 61 2.57 5.36 -11.75
C ARG A 61 2.81 4.81 -10.35
N LEU A 62 4.06 4.45 -10.08
CA LEU A 62 4.49 4.04 -8.76
C LEU A 62 5.40 5.10 -8.18
N ILE A 63 5.21 5.39 -6.90
CA ILE A 63 6.07 6.33 -6.17
C ILE A 63 6.83 5.55 -5.12
N SER A 64 8.16 5.74 -5.12
CA SER A 64 9.02 5.10 -4.14
C SER A 64 8.76 5.65 -2.74
N PRO A 65 8.80 4.80 -1.70
CA PRO A 65 8.70 5.29 -0.34
C PRO A 65 9.79 6.31 0.01
N ASP A 66 10.95 6.22 -0.63
CA ASP A 66 12.04 7.15 -0.38
C ASP A 66 11.73 8.56 -0.88
N ALA A 67 10.80 8.69 -1.82
CA ALA A 67 10.42 9.99 -2.37
C ALA A 67 9.37 10.70 -1.51
N VAL A 68 8.74 9.98 -0.59
CA VAL A 68 7.61 10.48 0.18
C VAL A 68 8.10 10.88 1.57
N HIS A 69 7.83 12.12 1.95
CA HIS A 69 8.07 12.53 3.33
C HIS A 69 6.89 12.13 4.21
N HIS A 70 5.69 12.51 3.79
CA HIS A 70 4.49 12.17 4.54
C HIS A 70 3.25 12.20 3.64
N ILE A 71 2.18 11.66 4.18
CA ILE A 71 0.89 11.59 3.49
C ILE A 71 -0.18 12.10 4.44
N ASP A 72 -0.98 13.04 3.98
CA ASP A 72 -2.15 13.51 4.71
C ASP A 72 -3.39 12.83 4.16
N ILE A 73 -4.12 12.18 5.03
CA ILE A 73 -5.37 11.51 4.66
C ILE A 73 -6.51 12.49 4.90
N ARG A 74 -7.21 12.85 3.82
CA ARG A 74 -8.32 13.81 3.88
C ARG A 74 -9.67 13.14 3.98
N SER A 75 -9.76 11.90 3.53
CA SER A 75 -11.03 11.17 3.63
C SER A 75 -11.25 10.73 5.06
N ALA A 76 -12.42 10.96 5.54
CA ALA A 76 -12.78 10.60 6.90
C ALA A 76 -13.32 9.17 6.96
#